data_4f28e0c756b62393dd1213aba96e8669
#
_entry.id   4f28e0c756b62393dd1213aba96e8669
#
_cell.length_a   1.000
_cell.length_b   1.000
_cell.length_c   1.000
_cell.angle_alpha   90.00
_cell.angle_beta   90.00
_cell.angle_gamma   90.00
#
_symmetry.space_group_name_H-M   'P 1'
#
loop_
_entity.id
_entity.type
_entity.pdbx_description
1 polymer ?
#
loop_
_entity_poly.entity_id
_entity_poly.type
_entity_poly.pdbx_seq_one_letter_code
_entity_poly.pdbx_strand_id
1 'polypeptide(L)'
;MKLILFDFDGVLADTEKACYQIHTIKNKDLTWKRFQEYSLGNFFEGYDKAVEEGKHIPADDFLGSYKKILDFLTIHEILHESVLSLATDYRLAIISSANTSYINDFLVKEGLSECFSDVLGADIHRSKTFKIKTILTKYHIMPKDTVFVTDTLGDIKEAEKCCVSSIGVTWGLHDRSILEKGKPLKIIDDPQDLVKVIRKI
;
A
#
# COMPACT_ATOMS: atom_id res chain seq x y z
N MET A 1 17.97 9.37 -5.73
CA MET A 1 16.51 9.17 -5.63
C MET A 1 15.80 10.50 -5.47
N LYS A 2 14.58 10.67 -6.01
CA LYS A 2 13.82 11.94 -5.98
C LYS A 2 12.37 11.76 -5.52
N LEU A 3 11.83 10.55 -5.67
CA LEU A 3 10.43 10.22 -5.38
C LEU A 3 10.34 8.94 -4.57
N ILE A 4 9.56 8.98 -3.52
CA ILE A 4 9.16 7.80 -2.76
C ILE A 4 7.65 7.63 -2.92
N LEU A 5 7.25 6.48 -3.43
CA LEU A 5 5.87 6.04 -3.46
C LEU A 5 5.63 5.17 -2.23
N PHE A 6 4.50 5.36 -1.57
CA PHE A 6 4.05 4.52 -0.46
C PHE A 6 2.75 3.82 -0.84
N ASP A 7 2.63 2.55 -0.51
CA ASP A 7 1.31 1.98 -0.28
C ASP A 7 0.74 2.53 1.03
N PHE A 8 -0.55 2.39 1.22
CA PHE A 8 -1.25 2.90 2.40
C PHE A 8 -1.57 1.79 3.39
N ASP A 9 -2.42 0.83 2.98
CA ASP A 9 -2.82 -0.30 3.79
C ASP A 9 -1.63 -1.22 4.05
N GLY A 10 -1.45 -1.67 5.30
CA GLY A 10 -0.32 -2.51 5.69
C GLY A 10 1.05 -1.82 5.69
N VAL A 11 1.16 -0.57 5.22
CA VAL A 11 2.41 0.20 5.22
C VAL A 11 2.34 1.39 6.15
N LEU A 12 1.42 2.33 5.92
CA LEU A 12 1.21 3.51 6.76
C LEU A 12 0.07 3.31 7.77
N ALA A 13 -0.93 2.52 7.42
CA ALA A 13 -2.09 2.21 8.24
C ALA A 13 -2.20 0.70 8.45
N ASP A 14 -2.29 0.23 9.71
CA ASP A 14 -2.44 -1.20 10.06
C ASP A 14 -3.91 -1.64 9.90
N THR A 15 -4.36 -1.72 8.65
CA THR A 15 -5.74 -2.04 8.28
C THR A 15 -5.98 -3.51 7.95
N GLU A 16 -4.94 -4.29 7.70
CA GLU A 16 -5.00 -5.61 7.06
C GLU A 16 -5.89 -6.62 7.82
N LYS A 17 -5.67 -6.73 9.14
CA LYS A 17 -6.48 -7.65 9.97
C LYS A 17 -7.93 -7.23 10.05
N ALA A 18 -8.18 -5.92 10.11
CA ALA A 18 -9.54 -5.40 10.17
C ALA A 18 -10.26 -5.57 8.82
N CYS A 19 -9.59 -5.34 7.69
CA CYS A 19 -10.13 -5.65 6.36
C CYS A 19 -10.46 -7.14 6.21
N TYR A 20 -9.56 -8.02 6.63
CA TYR A 20 -9.83 -9.45 6.65
C TYR A 20 -11.09 -9.80 7.47
N GLN A 21 -11.24 -9.22 8.67
CA GLN A 21 -12.41 -9.45 9.52
C GLN A 21 -13.71 -9.02 8.84
N ILE A 22 -13.74 -7.89 8.12
CA ILE A 22 -14.92 -7.48 7.35
C ILE A 22 -15.30 -8.55 6.33
N HIS A 23 -14.33 -9.08 5.60
CA HIS A 23 -14.57 -10.13 4.61
C HIS A 23 -15.06 -11.45 5.22
N THR A 24 -14.62 -11.80 6.45
CA THR A 24 -15.06 -13.03 7.12
C THR A 24 -16.52 -13.01 7.59
N ILE A 25 -17.18 -11.84 7.66
CA ILE A 25 -18.59 -11.72 8.04
C ILE A 25 -19.46 -12.61 7.16
N LYS A 26 -19.27 -12.56 5.84
CA LYS A 26 -19.99 -13.40 4.85
C LYS A 26 -19.23 -14.64 4.42
N ASN A 27 -17.91 -14.67 4.60
CA ASN A 27 -17.03 -15.76 4.16
C ASN A 27 -16.44 -16.48 5.37
N LYS A 28 -17.25 -17.30 6.07
CA LYS A 28 -16.83 -17.95 7.33
C LYS A 28 -15.64 -18.89 7.16
N ASP A 29 -15.45 -19.46 5.96
CA ASP A 29 -14.35 -20.36 5.63
C ASP A 29 -13.13 -19.63 5.00
N LEU A 30 -13.18 -18.29 4.91
CA LEU A 30 -12.05 -17.50 4.44
C LEU A 30 -10.92 -17.57 5.45
N THR A 31 -9.82 -18.18 5.07
CA THR A 31 -8.60 -18.20 5.89
C THR A 31 -7.74 -16.97 5.61
N TRP A 32 -6.92 -16.57 6.58
CA TRP A 32 -5.95 -15.49 6.40
C TRP A 32 -5.04 -15.72 5.19
N LYS A 33 -4.53 -16.94 5.03
CA LYS A 33 -3.71 -17.32 3.88
C LYS A 33 -4.41 -17.07 2.55
N ARG A 34 -5.69 -17.44 2.44
CA ARG A 34 -6.46 -17.22 1.21
C ARG A 34 -6.74 -15.74 0.95
N PHE A 35 -6.94 -14.94 2.00
CA PHE A 35 -7.05 -13.49 1.88
C PHE A 35 -5.75 -12.87 1.34
N GLN A 36 -4.59 -13.30 1.86
CA GLN A 36 -3.29 -12.88 1.36
C GLN A 36 -3.08 -13.22 -0.14
N GLU A 37 -3.65 -14.33 -0.62
CA GLU A 37 -3.51 -14.77 -2.02
C GLU A 37 -4.12 -13.77 -3.01
N TYR A 38 -5.09 -12.93 -2.62
CA TYR A 38 -5.63 -11.88 -3.50
C TYR A 38 -4.57 -10.84 -3.90
N SER A 39 -3.58 -10.62 -3.07
CA SER A 39 -2.49 -9.65 -3.28
C SER A 39 -1.19 -10.27 -3.81
N LEU A 40 -1.21 -11.52 -4.31
CA LEU A 40 -0.07 -12.13 -5.02
C LEU A 40 0.17 -11.52 -6.43
N GLY A 41 -0.84 -10.85 -6.97
CA GLY A 41 -0.86 -10.01 -8.17
C GLY A 41 -1.60 -8.71 -7.85
N ASN A 42 -2.24 -8.09 -8.85
CA ASN A 42 -3.14 -6.97 -8.57
C ASN A 42 -4.30 -7.43 -7.68
N PHE A 43 -4.52 -6.72 -6.57
CA PHE A 43 -5.54 -7.09 -5.57
C PHE A 43 -6.93 -7.24 -6.21
N PHE A 44 -7.34 -6.29 -7.03
CA PHE A 44 -8.66 -6.32 -7.64
C PHE A 44 -8.86 -7.49 -8.59
N GLU A 45 -7.82 -7.85 -9.37
CA GLU A 45 -7.88 -9.03 -10.25
C GLU A 45 -8.03 -10.32 -9.43
N GLY A 46 -7.26 -10.45 -8.35
CA GLY A 46 -7.35 -11.59 -7.45
C GLY A 46 -8.70 -11.70 -6.73
N TYR A 47 -9.20 -10.59 -6.24
CA TYR A 47 -10.49 -10.49 -5.57
C TYR A 47 -11.66 -10.78 -6.53
N ASP A 48 -11.73 -10.09 -7.69
CA ASP A 48 -12.79 -10.25 -8.68
C ASP A 48 -12.86 -11.70 -9.17
N LYS A 49 -11.71 -12.32 -9.44
CA LYS A 49 -11.63 -13.74 -9.79
C LYS A 49 -12.22 -14.65 -8.71
N ALA A 50 -11.91 -14.38 -7.43
CA ALA A 50 -12.46 -15.17 -6.34
C ALA A 50 -13.99 -15.03 -6.21
N VAL A 51 -14.52 -13.84 -6.52
CA VAL A 51 -15.98 -13.59 -6.56
C VAL A 51 -16.61 -14.32 -7.74
N GLU A 52 -16.05 -14.21 -8.96
CA GLU A 52 -16.54 -14.87 -10.16
C GLU A 52 -16.56 -16.41 -10.01
N GLU A 53 -15.55 -16.96 -9.36
CA GLU A 53 -15.46 -18.41 -9.08
C GLU A 53 -16.37 -18.87 -7.92
N GLY A 54 -17.16 -17.97 -7.34
CA GLY A 54 -18.04 -18.27 -6.17
C GLY A 54 -17.27 -18.60 -4.89
N LYS A 55 -16.00 -18.27 -4.84
CA LYS A 55 -15.10 -18.52 -3.70
C LYS A 55 -15.07 -17.37 -2.70
N HIS A 56 -15.65 -16.23 -3.05
CA HIS A 56 -15.77 -15.06 -2.19
C HIS A 56 -17.11 -14.35 -2.39
N ILE A 57 -17.74 -13.96 -1.29
CA ILE A 57 -18.98 -13.16 -1.29
C ILE A 57 -18.61 -11.75 -0.85
N PRO A 58 -18.87 -10.72 -1.68
CA PRO A 58 -18.58 -9.33 -1.31
C PRO A 58 -19.28 -8.92 -0.01
N ALA A 59 -18.63 -8.14 0.81
CA ALA A 59 -19.24 -7.52 1.98
C ALA A 59 -20.29 -6.48 1.55
N ASP A 60 -21.41 -6.38 2.27
CA ASP A 60 -22.50 -5.46 1.90
C ASP A 60 -22.09 -4.00 1.96
N ASP A 61 -21.34 -3.62 3.00
CA ASP A 61 -20.84 -2.26 3.22
C ASP A 61 -19.37 -2.31 3.63
N PHE A 62 -18.52 -2.75 2.69
CA PHE A 62 -17.08 -2.75 2.91
C PHE A 62 -16.57 -1.33 3.15
N LEU A 63 -16.95 -0.38 2.29
CA LEU A 63 -16.43 0.98 2.32
C LEU A 63 -16.80 1.72 3.60
N GLY A 64 -18.05 1.60 4.07
CA GLY A 64 -18.45 2.23 5.33
C GLY A 64 -17.79 1.59 6.54
N SER A 65 -17.61 0.27 6.55
CA SER A 65 -16.88 -0.44 7.60
C SER A 65 -15.39 -0.07 7.61
N TYR A 66 -14.76 -0.01 6.44
CA TYR A 66 -13.37 0.40 6.28
C TYR A 66 -13.14 1.85 6.74
N LYS A 67 -14.04 2.78 6.36
CA LYS A 67 -13.96 4.17 6.84
C LYS A 67 -13.99 4.25 8.36
N LYS A 68 -14.89 3.52 9.01
CA LYS A 68 -14.95 3.47 10.48
C LYS A 68 -13.65 2.98 11.11
N ILE A 69 -12.97 2.00 10.48
CA ILE A 69 -11.65 1.54 10.95
C ILE A 69 -10.66 2.70 10.92
N LEU A 70 -10.56 3.42 9.79
CA LEU A 70 -9.64 4.55 9.65
C LEU A 70 -9.95 5.71 10.62
N ASP A 71 -11.21 5.92 10.98
CA ASP A 71 -11.60 6.96 11.95
C ASP A 71 -10.99 6.71 13.34
N PHE A 72 -10.81 5.43 13.74
CA PHE A 72 -10.24 5.03 15.04
C PHE A 72 -8.76 4.67 14.98
N LEU A 73 -8.23 4.35 13.81
CA LEU A 73 -6.83 3.97 13.63
C LEU A 73 -5.94 5.22 13.66
N THR A 74 -4.75 5.10 14.24
CA THR A 74 -3.67 6.10 14.15
C THR A 74 -2.46 5.48 13.47
N ILE A 75 -1.64 6.31 12.83
CA ILE A 75 -0.36 5.87 12.30
C ILE A 75 0.59 5.55 13.46
N HIS A 76 1.42 4.52 13.29
CA HIS A 76 2.46 4.22 14.28
C HIS A 76 3.47 5.37 14.37
N GLU A 77 3.82 5.79 15.61
CA GLU A 77 4.67 6.96 15.86
C GLU A 77 5.96 7.00 15.03
N ILE A 78 6.66 5.86 14.94
CA ILE A 78 7.90 5.74 14.15
C ILE A 78 7.65 5.97 12.65
N LEU A 79 6.54 5.50 12.11
CA LEU A 79 6.17 5.73 10.70
C LEU A 79 5.77 7.19 10.48
N HIS A 80 5.07 7.80 11.43
CA HIS A 80 4.74 9.22 11.40
C HIS A 80 6.00 10.09 11.32
N GLU A 81 6.96 9.88 12.23
CA GLU A 81 8.26 10.57 12.23
C GLU A 81 9.06 10.29 10.96
N SER A 82 9.02 9.05 10.45
CA SER A 82 9.69 8.67 9.21
C SER A 82 9.14 9.43 8.01
N VAL A 83 7.81 9.58 7.90
CA VAL A 83 7.16 10.36 6.83
C VAL A 83 7.60 11.82 6.91
N LEU A 84 7.51 12.46 8.08
CA LEU A 84 7.96 13.85 8.29
C LEU A 84 9.43 14.02 7.88
N SER A 85 10.31 13.12 8.33
CA SER A 85 11.74 13.16 8.02
C SER A 85 12.03 12.99 6.52
N LEU A 86 11.34 12.08 5.84
CA LEU A 86 11.55 11.84 4.41
C LEU A 86 10.97 12.96 3.54
N ALA A 87 9.88 13.59 3.96
CA ALA A 87 9.26 14.70 3.23
C ALA A 87 10.18 15.94 3.12
N THR A 88 11.19 16.07 4.00
CA THR A 88 12.18 17.18 3.90
C THR A 88 13.12 17.03 2.70
N ASP A 89 13.43 15.79 2.30
CA ASP A 89 14.47 15.49 1.31
C ASP A 89 13.90 14.96 -0.01
N TYR A 90 12.70 14.39 0.03
CA TYR A 90 12.09 13.67 -1.09
C TYR A 90 10.68 14.12 -1.36
N ARG A 91 10.24 14.01 -2.60
CA ARG A 91 8.81 14.05 -2.95
C ARG A 91 8.17 12.74 -2.51
N LEU A 92 7.08 12.81 -1.75
CA LEU A 92 6.30 11.64 -1.35
C LEU A 92 4.97 11.62 -2.09
N ALA A 93 4.49 10.43 -2.45
CA ALA A 93 3.14 10.22 -2.95
C ALA A 93 2.61 8.86 -2.48
N ILE A 94 1.28 8.75 -2.37
CA ILE A 94 0.59 7.50 -2.01
C ILE A 94 -0.06 6.90 -3.25
N ILE A 95 0.12 5.58 -3.42
CA ILE A 95 -0.52 4.76 -4.44
C ILE A 95 -1.19 3.57 -3.74
N SER A 96 -2.52 3.59 -3.63
CA SER A 96 -3.27 2.63 -2.82
C SER A 96 -4.44 1.99 -3.57
N SER A 97 -4.92 0.86 -3.04
CA SER A 97 -6.19 0.22 -3.41
C SER A 97 -7.38 0.75 -2.60
N ALA A 98 -7.13 1.61 -1.60
CA ALA A 98 -8.17 2.33 -0.87
C ALA A 98 -8.68 3.55 -1.65
N ASN A 99 -9.80 4.14 -1.22
CA ASN A 99 -10.35 5.36 -1.82
C ASN A 99 -9.52 6.59 -1.45
N THR A 100 -9.26 7.47 -2.41
CA THR A 100 -8.46 8.69 -2.24
C THR A 100 -9.00 9.57 -1.10
N SER A 101 -10.32 9.75 -1.00
CA SER A 101 -10.90 10.61 0.04
C SER A 101 -10.66 10.07 1.44
N TYR A 102 -10.72 8.75 1.65
CA TYR A 102 -10.49 8.14 2.96
C TYR A 102 -9.04 8.25 3.40
N ILE A 103 -8.10 8.10 2.45
CA ILE A 103 -6.68 8.32 2.73
C ILE A 103 -6.44 9.79 3.11
N ASN A 104 -7.01 10.73 2.36
CA ASN A 104 -6.86 12.16 2.66
C ASN A 104 -7.44 12.53 4.04
N ASP A 105 -8.63 12.02 4.40
CA ASP A 105 -9.23 12.21 5.73
C ASP A 105 -8.29 11.70 6.83
N PHE A 106 -7.68 10.52 6.62
CA PHE A 106 -6.70 9.95 7.54
C PHE A 106 -5.45 10.84 7.65
N LEU A 107 -4.87 11.27 6.53
CA LEU A 107 -3.70 12.15 6.52
C LEU A 107 -3.96 13.50 7.20
N VAL A 108 -5.16 14.07 7.02
CA VAL A 108 -5.58 15.29 7.75
C VAL A 108 -5.62 15.05 9.24
N LYS A 109 -6.23 13.95 9.67
CA LYS A 109 -6.30 13.55 11.09
C LYS A 109 -4.91 13.38 11.71
N GLU A 110 -3.98 12.77 10.98
CA GLU A 110 -2.60 12.53 11.43
C GLU A 110 -1.67 13.76 11.25
N GLY A 111 -2.13 14.85 10.62
CA GLY A 111 -1.30 16.03 10.36
C GLY A 111 -0.23 15.84 9.28
N LEU A 112 -0.43 14.88 8.37
CA LEU A 112 0.54 14.49 7.33
C LEU A 112 0.15 14.92 5.91
N SER A 113 -0.96 15.64 5.73
CA SER A 113 -1.47 16.02 4.40
C SER A 113 -0.43 16.73 3.54
N GLU A 114 0.33 17.65 4.12
CA GLU A 114 1.33 18.46 3.43
C GLU A 114 2.60 17.67 3.06
N CYS A 115 2.77 16.46 3.62
CA CYS A 115 3.92 15.61 3.33
C CYS A 115 3.80 14.93 1.97
N PHE A 116 2.58 14.73 1.47
CA PHE A 116 2.32 13.99 0.24
C PHE A 116 1.87 14.92 -0.89
N SER A 117 2.63 14.92 -1.98
CA SER A 117 2.32 15.73 -3.17
C SER A 117 1.15 15.17 -3.99
N ASP A 118 0.85 13.88 -3.85
CA ASP A 118 -0.30 13.20 -4.48
C ASP A 118 -0.75 11.99 -3.68
N VAL A 119 -2.06 11.73 -3.75
CA VAL A 119 -2.70 10.50 -3.27
C VAL A 119 -3.54 9.94 -4.42
N LEU A 120 -3.21 8.74 -4.88
CA LEU A 120 -3.89 8.06 -5.98
C LEU A 120 -4.51 6.75 -5.48
N GLY A 121 -5.80 6.81 -5.16
CA GLY A 121 -6.59 5.68 -4.69
C GLY A 121 -7.18 4.81 -5.81
N ALA A 122 -8.07 3.89 -5.43
CA ALA A 122 -8.78 3.00 -6.35
C ALA A 122 -9.79 3.75 -7.24
N ASP A 123 -10.34 4.85 -6.77
CA ASP A 123 -11.24 5.74 -7.50
C ASP A 123 -10.57 6.43 -8.69
N ILE A 124 -9.25 6.61 -8.66
CA ILE A 124 -8.47 7.11 -9.80
C ILE A 124 -8.23 5.97 -10.80
N HIS A 125 -7.72 4.83 -10.34
CA HIS A 125 -7.52 3.65 -11.16
C HIS A 125 -7.22 2.43 -10.29
N ARG A 126 -7.69 1.22 -10.70
CA ARG A 126 -7.42 -0.04 -9.98
C ARG A 126 -5.99 -0.54 -10.11
N SER A 127 -5.29 -0.27 -11.23
CA SER A 127 -3.90 -0.69 -11.46
C SER A 127 -2.91 0.28 -10.83
N LYS A 128 -2.01 -0.21 -9.98
CA LYS A 128 -0.89 0.56 -9.46
C LYS A 128 0.13 0.87 -10.55
N THR A 129 0.30 0.00 -11.53
CA THR A 129 1.13 0.27 -12.73
C THR A 129 0.69 1.57 -13.44
N PHE A 130 -0.63 1.77 -13.61
CA PHE A 130 -1.16 3.01 -14.21
C PHE A 130 -0.83 4.23 -13.33
N LYS A 131 -1.09 4.12 -12.03
CA LYS A 131 -0.86 5.21 -11.06
C LYS A 131 0.61 5.60 -10.95
N ILE A 132 1.53 4.61 -10.92
CA ILE A 132 2.99 4.85 -10.96
C ILE A 132 3.36 5.65 -12.20
N LYS A 133 2.95 5.21 -13.39
CA LYS A 133 3.23 5.91 -14.65
C LYS A 133 2.68 7.34 -14.65
N THR A 134 1.49 7.56 -14.10
CA THR A 134 0.87 8.87 -13.97
C THR A 134 1.74 9.81 -13.13
N ILE A 135 2.21 9.39 -11.97
CA ILE A 135 3.08 10.19 -11.09
C ILE A 135 4.43 10.48 -11.76
N LEU A 136 5.07 9.47 -12.34
CA LEU A 136 6.35 9.64 -13.04
C LEU A 136 6.25 10.68 -14.16
N THR A 137 5.17 10.60 -14.94
CA THR A 137 4.91 11.55 -16.02
C THR A 137 4.62 12.95 -15.50
N LYS A 138 3.75 13.09 -14.48
CA LYS A 138 3.36 14.37 -13.87
C LYS A 138 4.58 15.16 -13.38
N TYR A 139 5.53 14.47 -12.76
CA TYR A 139 6.70 15.12 -12.15
C TYR A 139 7.98 15.03 -12.99
N HIS A 140 7.91 14.45 -14.19
CA HIS A 140 9.08 14.22 -15.05
C HIS A 140 10.22 13.50 -14.33
N ILE A 141 9.90 12.50 -13.48
CA ILE A 141 10.87 11.72 -12.71
C ILE A 141 11.10 10.38 -13.40
N MET A 142 12.37 9.98 -13.49
CA MET A 142 12.74 8.68 -14.08
C MET A 142 12.46 7.54 -13.10
N PRO A 143 12.06 6.34 -13.58
CA PRO A 143 11.86 5.17 -12.73
C PRO A 143 13.04 4.86 -11.81
N LYS A 144 14.27 4.99 -12.30
CA LYS A 144 15.50 4.77 -11.51
C LYS A 144 15.69 5.73 -10.33
N ASP A 145 15.02 6.89 -10.38
CA ASP A 145 15.05 7.89 -9.32
C ASP A 145 13.87 7.75 -8.34
N THR A 146 13.14 6.63 -8.43
CA THR A 146 11.91 6.37 -7.68
C THR A 146 12.02 5.02 -6.95
N VAL A 147 11.47 4.96 -5.74
CA VAL A 147 11.29 3.72 -4.99
C VAL A 147 9.83 3.59 -4.53
N PHE A 148 9.31 2.37 -4.49
CA PHE A 148 7.97 2.07 -3.98
C PHE A 148 8.06 1.21 -2.71
N VAL A 149 7.52 1.72 -1.60
CA VAL A 149 7.45 1.02 -0.31
C VAL A 149 6.09 0.33 -0.23
N THR A 150 6.10 -1.00 -0.07
CA THR A 150 4.90 -1.83 -0.09
C THR A 150 5.07 -3.10 0.74
N ASP A 151 3.97 -3.66 1.18
CA ASP A 151 3.88 -4.91 1.95
C ASP A 151 3.35 -6.09 1.11
N THR A 152 3.10 -5.91 -0.21
CA THR A 152 2.54 -6.97 -1.04
C THR A 152 3.42 -7.37 -2.22
N LEU A 153 3.41 -8.66 -2.56
CA LEU A 153 4.07 -9.19 -3.74
C LEU A 153 3.48 -8.63 -5.04
N GLY A 154 2.16 -8.42 -5.06
CA GLY A 154 1.46 -7.87 -6.22
C GLY A 154 1.98 -6.50 -6.61
N ASP A 155 2.17 -5.65 -5.63
CA ASP A 155 2.68 -4.30 -5.81
C ASP A 155 4.12 -4.27 -6.29
N ILE A 156 4.97 -5.14 -5.74
CA ILE A 156 6.35 -5.30 -6.21
C ILE A 156 6.36 -5.64 -7.71
N LYS A 157 5.49 -6.55 -8.14
CA LYS A 157 5.35 -6.90 -9.56
C LYS A 157 4.79 -5.77 -10.42
N GLU A 158 3.85 -4.97 -9.89
CA GLU A 158 3.31 -3.81 -10.61
C GLU A 158 4.36 -2.70 -10.75
N ALA A 159 5.19 -2.46 -9.73
CA ALA A 159 6.32 -1.53 -9.79
C ALA A 159 7.40 -2.00 -10.79
N GLU A 160 7.73 -3.29 -10.81
CA GLU A 160 8.67 -3.89 -11.77
C GLU A 160 8.25 -3.63 -13.23
N LYS A 161 6.94 -3.73 -13.56
CA LYS A 161 6.40 -3.38 -14.89
C LYS A 161 6.63 -1.92 -15.28
N CYS A 162 6.92 -1.05 -14.31
CA CYS A 162 7.26 0.36 -14.51
C CYS A 162 8.77 0.62 -14.40
N CYS A 163 9.61 -0.40 -14.25
CA CYS A 163 11.04 -0.30 -13.96
C CYS A 163 11.33 0.50 -12.68
N VAL A 164 10.41 0.51 -11.72
CA VAL A 164 10.55 1.13 -10.40
C VAL A 164 10.97 0.06 -9.40
N SER A 165 12.05 0.33 -8.66
CA SER A 165 12.51 -0.55 -7.58
C SER A 165 11.55 -0.49 -6.38
N SER A 166 11.41 -1.61 -5.67
CA SER A 166 10.55 -1.69 -4.48
C SER A 166 11.34 -1.97 -3.20
N ILE A 167 10.84 -1.47 -2.09
CA ILE A 167 11.21 -1.89 -0.74
C ILE A 167 10.01 -2.65 -0.17
N GLY A 168 10.21 -3.92 0.16
CA GLY A 168 9.21 -4.72 0.86
C GLY A 168 9.25 -4.43 2.36
N VAL A 169 8.09 -4.37 3.01
CA VAL A 169 7.99 -4.25 4.47
C VAL A 169 7.19 -5.42 5.05
N THR A 170 7.62 -5.97 6.20
CA THR A 170 7.05 -7.21 6.74
C THR A 170 6.04 -6.98 7.87
N TRP A 171 5.76 -5.75 8.25
CA TRP A 171 4.73 -5.42 9.25
C TRP A 171 3.31 -5.34 8.69
N GLY A 172 3.12 -5.51 7.36
CA GLY A 172 1.82 -5.55 6.68
C GLY A 172 1.34 -6.95 6.34
N LEU A 173 0.75 -7.12 5.13
CA LEU A 173 0.03 -8.32 4.71
C LEU A 173 0.93 -9.54 4.48
N HIS A 174 2.02 -9.38 3.73
CA HIS A 174 2.87 -10.50 3.32
C HIS A 174 4.12 -10.62 4.17
N ASP A 175 4.45 -11.86 4.54
CA ASP A 175 5.71 -12.17 5.18
C ASP A 175 6.90 -12.06 4.20
N ARG A 176 8.11 -12.07 4.76
CA ARG A 176 9.38 -11.99 4.02
C ARG A 176 9.48 -13.03 2.90
N SER A 177 9.07 -14.26 3.15
CA SER A 177 9.20 -15.37 2.18
C SER A 177 8.34 -15.18 0.93
N ILE A 178 7.22 -14.46 1.05
CA ILE A 178 6.36 -14.09 -0.07
C ILE A 178 6.94 -12.89 -0.82
N LEU A 179 7.39 -11.85 -0.08
CA LEU A 179 7.96 -10.63 -0.67
C LEU A 179 9.24 -10.91 -1.48
N GLU A 180 10.10 -11.81 -1.01
CA GLU A 180 11.34 -12.22 -1.69
C GLU A 180 11.10 -12.75 -3.12
N LYS A 181 9.94 -13.33 -3.40
CA LYS A 181 9.57 -13.80 -4.74
C LYS A 181 9.47 -12.67 -5.77
N GLY A 182 9.20 -11.45 -5.33
CA GLY A 182 9.17 -10.24 -6.16
C GLY A 182 10.54 -9.60 -6.36
N LYS A 183 11.59 -10.08 -5.69
CA LYS A 183 12.97 -9.56 -5.74
C LYS A 183 13.05 -8.05 -5.47
N PRO A 184 12.47 -7.54 -4.37
CA PRO A 184 12.59 -6.14 -4.03
C PRO A 184 14.05 -5.76 -3.78
N LEU A 185 14.37 -4.48 -3.92
CA LEU A 185 15.71 -3.95 -3.65
C LEU A 185 16.16 -4.23 -2.21
N LYS A 186 15.23 -4.12 -1.26
CA LYS A 186 15.39 -4.42 0.16
C LYS A 186 14.09 -4.94 0.74
N ILE A 187 14.20 -5.67 1.86
CA ILE A 187 13.07 -5.98 2.75
C ILE A 187 13.43 -5.47 4.14
N ILE A 188 12.52 -4.75 4.76
CA ILE A 188 12.65 -4.12 6.08
C ILE A 188 11.66 -4.80 7.03
N ASP A 189 12.14 -5.23 8.19
CA ASP A 189 11.29 -5.87 9.21
C ASP A 189 10.86 -4.90 10.32
N ASP A 190 11.67 -3.86 10.57
CA ASP A 190 11.41 -2.87 11.61
C ASP A 190 11.21 -1.48 10.99
N PRO A 191 10.08 -0.79 11.26
CA PRO A 191 9.84 0.57 10.80
C PRO A 191 10.97 1.56 11.13
N GLN A 192 11.71 1.34 12.22
CA GLN A 192 12.86 2.19 12.61
C GLN A 192 13.97 2.24 11.55
N ASP A 193 14.10 1.20 10.74
CA ASP A 193 15.12 1.15 9.69
C ASP A 193 14.71 1.86 8.38
N LEU A 194 13.42 2.27 8.24
CA LEU A 194 12.88 2.79 6.98
C LEU A 194 13.67 3.99 6.44
N VAL A 195 13.84 5.03 7.25
CA VAL A 195 14.57 6.25 6.85
C VAL A 195 16.02 5.94 6.51
N LYS A 196 16.68 5.14 7.35
CA LYS A 196 18.07 4.76 7.16
C LYS A 196 18.31 3.96 5.87
N VAL A 197 17.40 3.05 5.54
CA VAL A 197 17.48 2.26 4.31
C VAL A 197 17.24 3.15 3.09
N ILE A 198 16.20 3.97 3.10
CA ILE A 198 15.85 4.87 2.00
C ILE A 198 16.98 5.85 1.69
N ARG A 199 17.64 6.43 2.71
CA ARG A 199 18.74 7.39 2.52
C ARG A 199 20.05 6.77 2.01
N LYS A 200 20.15 5.43 1.99
CA LYS A 200 21.32 4.70 1.47
C LYS A 200 21.19 4.22 0.02
N ILE A 201 20.02 4.41 -0.57
CA ILE A 201 19.70 4.06 -1.95
C ILE A 201 19.87 5.30 -2.84
#